data_c87f1097e2fef9c6d2a5b618cd14465f
#
_entry.id   c87f1097e2fef9c6d2a5b618cd14465f
#
_cell.length_a   1.000
_cell.length_b   1.000
_cell.length_c   1.000
_cell.angle_alpha   90.00
_cell.angle_beta   90.00
_cell.angle_gamma   90.00
#
_symmetry.space_group_name_H-M   'P 1'
#
loop_
_entity.id
_entity.type
_entity.pdbx_description
1 polymer ?
#
loop_
_entity_poly.entity_id
_entity_poly.type
_entity_poly.pdbx_seq_one_letter_code
_entity_poly.pdbx_strand_id
1 'polypeptide(L)'
;MFAKFEAFMNKWLMPLAHKVDKQRHLSAIKSSMVALTPFTILGSIFSIMPAIPNMIAQFGGNKIGFLAAISDFITNNAELLDLPVTFSIGMLSIYVVMCIAYNLGNHYKLYIPGCIALSTFAFFVVAAEFVDGNLSIANFGAKGLFCAMLTGLFGVEIYRFCKEKNLTVRLPEGVPDFVSKSFEFIPITLIFAGVFMTIRYTSVVMFDTLPPMLLSQLLAPLVGSMDNPWSVLFLNFCICVVFFFGIHSGVFSPITRPIYTIFIAENIAAHAAGLTPTHFYTPGALSAFFGFTGCGITIGCVVACLFSKSERYRKIGKISLFPSLFGINEPILFGAPIILNPIMFIPFVFVGTVVGTLPLFMIHWGWIAPEIFTPPYVGVFLEGFLTNGDYMSIVANLIQLVLAVLIYWPFFKIMERQELREEAERTKKAEEAKNIFSEDEEALLNDLDLDF
;
A
#
# COMPACT_ATOMS: atom_id res chain seq x y z
N MET A 1 -31.70 2.69 -11.70
CA MET A 1 -30.30 2.73 -12.17
C MET A 1 -29.41 1.80 -11.33
N PHE A 2 -29.45 1.88 -10.01
CA PHE A 2 -28.66 1.05 -9.08
C PHE A 2 -28.89 -0.46 -9.26
N ALA A 3 -30.13 -0.93 -9.38
CA ALA A 3 -30.45 -2.36 -9.60
C ALA A 3 -29.89 -2.91 -10.92
N LYS A 4 -29.86 -2.12 -12.00
CA LYS A 4 -29.23 -2.51 -13.28
C LYS A 4 -27.71 -2.57 -13.16
N PHE A 5 -27.12 -1.64 -12.40
CA PHE A 5 -25.68 -1.62 -12.11
C PHE A 5 -25.28 -2.81 -11.22
N GLU A 6 -26.06 -3.09 -10.18
CA GLU A 6 -25.86 -4.26 -9.32
C GLU A 6 -25.98 -5.59 -10.10
N ALA A 7 -26.96 -5.70 -11.02
CA ALA A 7 -27.09 -6.84 -11.90
C ALA A 7 -25.90 -6.99 -12.86
N PHE A 8 -25.37 -5.89 -13.40
CA PHE A 8 -24.15 -5.88 -14.21
C PHE A 8 -22.92 -6.34 -13.40
N MET A 9 -22.76 -5.80 -12.19
CA MET A 9 -21.67 -6.16 -11.28
C MET A 9 -21.73 -7.64 -10.92
N ASN A 10 -22.91 -8.15 -10.56
CA ASN A 10 -23.10 -9.56 -10.21
C ASN A 10 -22.85 -10.50 -11.40
N LYS A 11 -23.18 -10.07 -12.63
CA LYS A 11 -23.00 -10.89 -13.83
C LYS A 11 -21.56 -10.93 -14.33
N TRP A 12 -20.81 -9.80 -14.25
CA TRP A 12 -19.49 -9.67 -14.88
C TRP A 12 -18.35 -9.53 -13.89
N LEU A 13 -18.49 -8.62 -12.91
CA LEU A 13 -17.39 -8.36 -11.98
C LEU A 13 -17.29 -9.39 -10.85
N MET A 14 -18.43 -9.86 -10.32
CA MET A 14 -18.41 -10.82 -9.22
C MET A 14 -17.79 -12.18 -9.60
N PRO A 15 -18.07 -12.78 -10.79
CA PRO A 15 -17.38 -13.99 -11.23
C PRO A 15 -15.87 -13.76 -11.43
N LEU A 16 -15.49 -12.57 -11.94
CA LEU A 16 -14.08 -12.18 -12.07
C LEU A 16 -13.41 -12.03 -10.70
N ALA A 17 -14.09 -11.37 -9.74
CA ALA A 17 -13.62 -11.22 -8.36
C ALA A 17 -13.37 -12.58 -7.71
N HIS A 18 -14.33 -13.52 -7.83
CA HIS A 18 -14.18 -14.88 -7.32
C HIS A 18 -13.02 -15.64 -7.98
N LYS A 19 -12.82 -15.44 -9.29
CA LYS A 19 -11.71 -16.07 -10.01
C LYS A 19 -10.36 -15.51 -9.56
N VAL A 20 -10.28 -14.19 -9.32
CA VAL A 20 -9.10 -13.52 -8.77
C VAL A 20 -8.83 -13.96 -7.33
N ASP A 21 -9.85 -13.99 -6.47
CA ASP A 21 -9.72 -14.41 -5.07
C ASP A 21 -9.27 -15.88 -4.92
N LYS A 22 -9.70 -16.75 -5.83
CA LYS A 22 -9.31 -18.18 -5.85
C LYS A 22 -7.95 -18.43 -6.49
N GLN A 23 -7.40 -17.45 -7.20
CA GLN A 23 -6.10 -17.59 -7.83
C GLN A 23 -5.00 -17.49 -6.75
N ARG A 24 -4.28 -18.59 -6.57
CA ARG A 24 -3.34 -18.79 -5.46
C ARG A 24 -2.29 -17.70 -5.27
N HIS A 25 -1.70 -17.17 -6.35
CA HIS A 25 -0.69 -16.11 -6.28
C HIS A 25 -1.31 -14.78 -5.88
N LEU A 26 -2.46 -14.42 -6.47
CA LEU A 26 -3.18 -13.19 -6.13
C LEU A 26 -3.75 -13.26 -4.71
N SER A 27 -4.24 -14.42 -4.29
CA SER A 27 -4.69 -14.67 -2.93
C SER A 27 -3.54 -14.55 -1.94
N ALA A 28 -2.34 -15.07 -2.25
CA ALA A 28 -1.16 -14.92 -1.41
C ALA A 28 -0.74 -13.45 -1.27
N ILE A 29 -0.73 -12.68 -2.36
CA ILE A 29 -0.46 -11.23 -2.32
C ILE A 29 -1.48 -10.53 -1.44
N LYS A 30 -2.79 -10.73 -1.69
CA LYS A 30 -3.88 -10.09 -0.94
C LYS A 30 -3.78 -10.38 0.56
N SER A 31 -3.63 -11.66 0.93
CA SER A 31 -3.52 -12.08 2.34
C SER A 31 -2.29 -11.46 3.01
N SER A 32 -1.17 -11.37 2.29
CA SER A 32 0.05 -10.76 2.79
C SER A 32 -0.11 -9.26 3.03
N MET A 33 -0.75 -8.54 2.11
CA MET A 33 -1.02 -7.10 2.27
C MET A 33 -1.92 -6.83 3.48
N VAL A 34 -2.94 -7.66 3.71
CA VAL A 34 -3.81 -7.56 4.89
C VAL A 34 -3.04 -7.81 6.18
N ALA A 35 -2.15 -8.80 6.21
CA ALA A 35 -1.34 -9.12 7.38
C ALA A 35 -0.38 -7.99 7.80
N LEU A 36 -0.07 -7.07 6.88
CA LEU A 36 0.84 -5.95 7.14
C LEU A 36 0.13 -4.68 7.64
N THR A 37 -1.20 -4.68 7.72
CA THR A 37 -1.97 -3.53 8.20
C THR A 37 -1.47 -2.95 9.54
N PRO A 38 -1.11 -3.75 10.57
CA PRO A 38 -0.59 -3.18 11.83
C PRO A 38 0.71 -2.39 11.65
N PHE A 39 1.61 -2.85 10.78
CA PHE A 39 2.88 -2.15 10.50
C PHE A 39 2.65 -0.84 9.76
N THR A 40 1.72 -0.81 8.80
CA THR A 40 1.39 0.42 8.07
C THR A 40 0.71 1.43 8.98
N ILE A 41 -0.19 1.01 9.86
CA ILE A 41 -0.83 1.88 10.86
C ILE A 41 0.22 2.47 11.80
N LEU A 42 1.09 1.64 12.37
CA LEU A 42 2.14 2.10 13.29
C LEU A 42 3.04 3.12 12.61
N GLY A 43 3.59 2.79 11.44
CA GLY A 43 4.45 3.68 10.68
C GLY A 43 3.75 4.99 10.30
N SER A 44 2.46 4.94 9.93
CA SER A 44 1.66 6.12 9.61
C SER A 44 1.50 7.06 10.80
N ILE A 45 1.23 6.52 11.99
CA ILE A 45 1.10 7.33 13.22
C ILE A 45 2.42 8.08 13.51
N PHE A 46 3.54 7.38 13.44
CA PHE A 46 4.84 7.99 13.74
C PHE A 46 5.34 8.91 12.63
N SER A 47 5.00 8.68 11.36
CA SER A 47 5.39 9.56 10.25
C SER A 47 4.73 10.94 10.27
N ILE A 48 3.63 11.11 11.02
CA ILE A 48 2.96 12.40 11.22
C ILE A 48 3.72 13.26 12.23
N MET A 49 4.43 12.65 13.19
CA MET A 49 5.03 13.36 14.32
C MET A 49 5.99 14.49 13.91
N PRO A 50 6.88 14.34 12.91
CA PRO A 50 7.76 15.41 12.48
C PRO A 50 7.04 16.66 11.93
N ALA A 51 5.78 16.53 11.48
CA ALA A 51 5.00 17.65 10.99
C ALA A 51 4.37 18.49 12.13
N ILE A 52 4.17 17.88 13.32
CA ILE A 52 3.47 18.52 14.45
C ILE A 52 4.17 19.80 14.93
N PRO A 53 5.51 19.86 15.12
CA PRO A 53 6.19 21.09 15.49
C PRO A 53 5.95 22.25 14.53
N ASN A 54 6.00 21.97 13.23
CA ASN A 54 5.74 22.98 12.21
C ASN A 54 4.28 23.46 12.23
N MET A 55 3.32 22.57 12.42
CA MET A 55 1.90 22.92 12.59
C MET A 55 1.70 23.83 13.82
N ILE A 56 2.28 23.46 14.96
CA ILE A 56 2.22 24.25 16.20
C ILE A 56 2.78 25.67 15.96
N ALA A 57 3.94 25.77 15.30
CA ALA A 57 4.58 27.04 15.00
C ALA A 57 3.73 27.95 14.09
N GLN A 58 3.15 27.39 13.01
CA GLN A 58 2.32 28.14 12.05
C GLN A 58 1.06 28.75 12.69
N PHE A 59 0.45 28.06 13.64
CA PHE A 59 -0.72 28.57 14.35
C PHE A 59 -0.36 29.40 15.61
N GLY A 60 0.92 29.77 15.78
CA GLY A 60 1.38 30.54 16.94
C GLY A 60 1.31 29.77 18.26
N GLY A 61 1.15 28.45 18.19
CA GLY A 61 1.03 27.57 19.35
C GLY A 61 2.30 27.51 20.20
N ASN A 62 3.47 27.93 19.70
CA ASN A 62 4.71 28.05 20.45
C ASN A 62 4.61 29.02 21.66
N LYS A 63 3.59 29.89 21.69
CA LYS A 63 3.28 30.76 22.82
C LYS A 63 2.51 30.03 23.95
N ILE A 64 2.03 28.83 23.69
CA ILE A 64 1.28 28.00 24.65
C ILE A 64 2.25 26.96 25.21
N GLY A 65 2.59 27.05 26.48
CA GLY A 65 3.65 26.25 27.12
C GLY A 65 3.50 24.73 26.91
N PHE A 66 2.29 24.20 26.93
CA PHE A 66 2.05 22.77 26.66
C PHE A 66 2.35 22.38 25.20
N LEU A 67 1.94 23.19 24.24
CA LEU A 67 2.21 22.94 22.81
C LEU A 67 3.69 23.10 22.47
N ALA A 68 4.35 24.09 23.09
CA ALA A 68 5.79 24.26 22.98
C ALA A 68 6.54 23.04 23.50
N ALA A 69 6.16 22.52 24.69
CA ALA A 69 6.76 21.32 25.26
C ALA A 69 6.59 20.07 24.38
N ILE A 70 5.43 19.90 23.71
CA ILE A 70 5.23 18.84 22.73
C ILE A 70 6.17 19.01 21.53
N SER A 71 6.25 20.23 20.99
CA SER A 71 7.15 20.55 19.88
C SER A 71 8.61 20.24 20.21
N ASP A 72 9.08 20.66 21.37
CA ASP A 72 10.43 20.41 21.86
C ASP A 72 10.70 18.93 22.08
N PHE A 73 9.75 18.20 22.67
CA PHE A 73 9.87 16.76 22.85
C PHE A 73 10.04 16.03 21.53
N ILE A 74 9.19 16.34 20.54
CA ILE A 74 9.25 15.70 19.21
C ILE A 74 10.57 16.05 18.51
N THR A 75 10.97 17.31 18.54
CA THR A 75 12.20 17.77 17.88
C THR A 75 13.45 17.13 18.51
N ASN A 76 13.50 17.10 19.85
CA ASN A 76 14.66 16.56 20.56
C ASN A 76 14.77 15.02 20.48
N ASN A 77 13.68 14.32 20.17
CA ASN A 77 13.65 12.86 20.06
C ASN A 77 13.33 12.39 18.62
N ALA A 78 13.61 13.21 17.60
CA ALA A 78 13.25 12.90 16.22
C ALA A 78 13.83 11.57 15.74
N GLU A 79 15.11 11.28 16.02
CA GLU A 79 15.74 10.01 15.64
C GLU A 79 15.07 8.80 16.28
N LEU A 80 14.70 8.88 17.56
CA LEU A 80 13.99 7.81 18.27
C LEU A 80 12.57 7.61 17.69
N LEU A 81 11.87 8.68 17.38
CA LEU A 81 10.53 8.67 16.83
C LEU A 81 10.49 8.21 15.36
N ASP A 82 11.61 8.28 14.64
CA ASP A 82 11.74 7.77 13.28
C ASP A 82 11.96 6.23 13.23
N LEU A 83 12.44 5.61 14.29
CA LEU A 83 12.66 4.16 14.31
C LEU A 83 11.41 3.33 13.95
N PRO A 84 10.21 3.62 14.52
CA PRO A 84 8.98 2.91 14.12
C PRO A 84 8.63 3.10 12.65
N VAL A 85 8.91 4.26 12.05
CA VAL A 85 8.68 4.52 10.61
C VAL A 85 9.66 3.70 9.78
N THR A 86 10.95 3.79 10.10
CA THR A 86 12.03 3.09 9.41
C THR A 86 11.81 1.57 9.43
N PHE A 87 11.51 1.00 10.59
CA PHE A 87 11.33 -0.46 10.74
C PHE A 87 9.91 -0.96 10.43
N SER A 88 9.00 -0.08 10.02
CA SER A 88 7.68 -0.49 9.51
C SER A 88 7.54 -0.17 8.02
N ILE A 89 7.17 1.04 7.66
CA ILE A 89 6.98 1.47 6.26
C ILE A 89 8.30 1.47 5.50
N GLY A 90 9.41 1.90 6.14
CA GLY A 90 10.73 1.93 5.55
C GLY A 90 11.28 0.56 5.14
N MET A 91 10.84 -0.51 5.81
CA MET A 91 11.21 -1.90 5.51
C MET A 91 10.03 -2.78 5.09
N LEU A 92 8.95 -2.18 4.62
CA LEU A 92 7.69 -2.88 4.30
C LEU A 92 7.88 -4.03 3.30
N SER A 93 8.76 -3.87 2.32
CA SER A 93 9.03 -4.89 1.30
C SER A 93 9.62 -6.18 1.85
N ILE A 94 10.40 -6.10 2.94
CA ILE A 94 10.94 -7.30 3.61
C ILE A 94 9.78 -8.11 4.21
N TYR A 95 8.86 -7.45 4.88
CA TYR A 95 7.68 -8.14 5.44
C TYR A 95 6.78 -8.70 4.35
N VAL A 96 6.63 -7.99 3.22
CA VAL A 96 5.84 -8.45 2.07
C VAL A 96 6.38 -9.76 1.52
N VAL A 97 7.68 -9.85 1.25
CA VAL A 97 8.27 -11.08 0.71
C VAL A 97 8.10 -12.25 1.68
N MET A 98 8.28 -12.01 3.00
CA MET A 98 8.09 -13.03 4.03
C MET A 98 6.64 -13.53 4.11
N CYS A 99 5.68 -12.61 4.11
CA CYS A 99 4.26 -12.94 4.17
C CYS A 99 3.77 -13.66 2.90
N ILE A 100 4.24 -13.27 1.72
CA ILE A 100 3.91 -13.97 0.46
C ILE A 100 4.48 -15.38 0.47
N ALA A 101 5.74 -15.53 0.89
CA ALA A 101 6.37 -16.83 1.01
C ALA A 101 5.64 -17.74 2.01
N TYR A 102 5.15 -17.18 3.12
CA TYR A 102 4.32 -17.87 4.09
C TYR A 102 2.99 -18.33 3.48
N ASN A 103 2.22 -17.40 2.89
CA ASN A 103 0.88 -17.69 2.39
C ASN A 103 0.90 -18.67 1.21
N LEU A 104 1.81 -18.46 0.24
CA LEU A 104 1.92 -19.34 -0.92
C LEU A 104 2.53 -20.69 -0.56
N GLY A 105 3.51 -20.72 0.36
CA GLY A 105 4.10 -21.93 0.90
C GLY A 105 3.08 -22.81 1.61
N ASN A 106 2.19 -22.21 2.42
CA ASN A 106 1.08 -22.91 3.06
C ASN A 106 0.09 -23.48 2.03
N HIS A 107 -0.22 -22.73 0.98
CA HIS A 107 -1.09 -23.22 -0.10
C HIS A 107 -0.53 -24.48 -0.75
N TYR A 108 0.79 -24.57 -0.95
CA TYR A 108 1.47 -25.73 -1.50
C TYR A 108 1.87 -26.79 -0.47
N LYS A 109 1.58 -26.56 0.82
CA LYS A 109 1.98 -27.46 1.93
C LYS A 109 3.49 -27.70 1.96
N LEU A 110 4.29 -26.69 1.65
CA LEU A 110 5.74 -26.74 1.69
C LEU A 110 6.26 -26.48 3.12
N TYR A 111 7.55 -26.70 3.31
CA TYR A 111 8.22 -26.33 4.57
C TYR A 111 8.35 -24.81 4.69
N ILE A 112 7.51 -24.21 5.53
CA ILE A 112 7.30 -22.75 5.61
C ILE A 112 8.57 -21.99 5.98
N PRO A 113 9.37 -22.39 6.99
CA PRO A 113 10.62 -21.68 7.29
C PRO A 113 11.56 -21.59 6.09
N GLY A 114 11.63 -22.66 5.28
CA GLY A 114 12.40 -22.67 4.05
C GLY A 114 11.86 -21.70 2.99
N CYS A 115 10.54 -21.67 2.78
CA CYS A 115 9.92 -20.71 1.86
C CYS A 115 10.27 -19.28 2.24
N ILE A 116 10.14 -18.93 3.53
CA ILE A 116 10.42 -17.58 4.03
C ILE A 116 11.92 -17.25 3.88
N ALA A 117 12.80 -18.12 4.38
CA ALA A 117 14.24 -17.86 4.37
C ALA A 117 14.78 -17.69 2.95
N LEU A 118 14.43 -18.61 2.02
CA LEU A 118 14.89 -18.56 0.64
C LEU A 118 14.36 -17.37 -0.13
N SER A 119 13.07 -17.06 0.02
CA SER A 119 12.48 -15.91 -0.68
C SER A 119 13.01 -14.57 -0.15
N THR A 120 13.24 -14.47 1.18
CA THR A 120 13.84 -13.28 1.78
C THR A 120 15.30 -13.11 1.37
N PHE A 121 16.09 -14.20 1.37
CA PHE A 121 17.43 -14.18 0.84
C PHE A 121 17.48 -13.73 -0.61
N ALA A 122 16.61 -14.28 -1.46
CA ALA A 122 16.49 -13.88 -2.85
C ALA A 122 16.19 -12.38 -3.00
N PHE A 123 15.27 -11.85 -2.19
CA PHE A 123 14.94 -10.42 -2.20
C PHE A 123 16.14 -9.55 -1.80
N PHE A 124 16.88 -9.93 -0.76
CA PHE A 124 18.11 -9.21 -0.41
C PHE A 124 19.13 -9.23 -1.53
N VAL A 125 19.33 -10.38 -2.21
CA VAL A 125 20.26 -10.47 -3.34
C VAL A 125 19.91 -9.48 -4.45
N VAL A 126 18.63 -9.31 -4.80
CA VAL A 126 18.23 -8.45 -5.92
C VAL A 126 18.06 -6.99 -5.53
N ALA A 127 17.72 -6.68 -4.27
CA ALA A 127 17.35 -5.34 -3.84
C ALA A 127 18.42 -4.59 -3.04
N ALA A 128 19.37 -5.31 -2.41
CA ALA A 128 20.40 -4.67 -1.58
C ALA A 128 21.27 -3.72 -2.40
N GLU A 129 21.43 -2.52 -1.87
CA GLU A 129 22.27 -1.46 -2.42
C GLU A 129 23.28 -1.01 -1.36
N PHE A 130 24.52 -0.84 -1.76
CA PHE A 130 25.58 -0.35 -0.87
C PHE A 130 25.99 1.04 -1.30
N VAL A 131 25.86 2.01 -0.39
CA VAL A 131 26.26 3.40 -0.58
C VAL A 131 27.35 3.70 0.46
N ASP A 132 28.52 4.12 0.00
CA ASP A 132 29.69 4.38 0.87
C ASP A 132 30.02 3.23 1.83
N GLY A 133 29.86 1.99 1.37
CA GLY A 133 30.09 0.77 2.16
C GLY A 133 28.97 0.38 3.14
N ASN A 134 27.94 1.20 3.27
CA ASN A 134 26.78 0.94 4.13
C ASN A 134 25.62 0.38 3.32
N LEU A 135 24.85 -0.54 3.92
CA LEU A 135 23.64 -1.07 3.31
C LEU A 135 22.54 -0.02 3.34
N SER A 136 22.12 0.43 2.14
CA SER A 136 20.98 1.34 2.00
C SER A 136 19.66 0.59 2.18
N ILE A 137 18.75 1.18 2.96
CA ILE A 137 17.38 0.65 3.14
C ILE A 137 16.39 1.18 2.08
N ALA A 138 16.84 2.04 1.15
CA ALA A 138 15.98 2.72 0.19
C ALA A 138 15.11 1.77 -0.65
N ASN A 139 15.62 0.58 -0.97
CA ASN A 139 14.91 -0.43 -1.75
C ASN A 139 14.10 -1.42 -0.89
N PHE A 140 14.12 -1.30 0.44
CA PHE A 140 13.39 -2.21 1.34
C PHE A 140 12.01 -1.69 1.74
N GLY A 141 11.74 -0.39 1.49
CA GLY A 141 10.44 0.22 1.65
C GLY A 141 9.56 0.12 0.39
N ALA A 142 8.71 1.11 0.19
CA ALA A 142 7.73 1.16 -0.90
C ALA A 142 8.34 0.98 -2.31
N LYS A 143 9.56 1.48 -2.56
CA LYS A 143 10.24 1.34 -3.86
C LYS A 143 10.51 -0.12 -4.24
N GLY A 144 10.81 -0.97 -3.25
CA GLY A 144 11.07 -2.39 -3.46
C GLY A 144 9.83 -3.29 -3.48
N LEU A 145 8.65 -2.75 -3.19
CA LEU A 145 7.44 -3.53 -2.92
C LEU A 145 7.08 -4.51 -4.03
N PHE A 146 7.09 -4.07 -5.29
CA PHE A 146 6.78 -4.93 -6.41
C PHE A 146 7.87 -5.99 -6.64
N CYS A 147 9.13 -5.59 -6.48
CA CYS A 147 10.25 -6.54 -6.54
C CYS A 147 10.11 -7.61 -5.46
N ALA A 148 9.72 -7.23 -4.23
CA ALA A 148 9.45 -8.15 -3.13
C ALA A 148 8.30 -9.12 -3.43
N MET A 149 7.21 -8.62 -4.02
CA MET A 149 6.08 -9.46 -4.43
C MET A 149 6.51 -10.51 -5.45
N LEU A 150 7.20 -10.09 -6.52
CA LEU A 150 7.70 -11.03 -7.53
C LEU A 150 8.68 -12.03 -6.92
N THR A 151 9.63 -11.55 -6.12
CA THR A 151 10.63 -12.41 -5.49
C THR A 151 9.99 -13.42 -4.53
N GLY A 152 8.98 -13.00 -3.77
CA GLY A 152 8.21 -13.89 -2.89
C GLY A 152 7.49 -14.99 -3.65
N LEU A 153 6.80 -14.63 -4.74
CA LEU A 153 6.10 -15.60 -5.58
C LEU A 153 7.07 -16.56 -6.29
N PHE A 154 8.05 -16.01 -7.00
CA PHE A 154 9.02 -16.82 -7.75
C PHE A 154 9.89 -17.67 -6.81
N GLY A 155 10.27 -17.15 -5.65
CA GLY A 155 11.01 -17.89 -4.65
C GLY A 155 10.27 -19.17 -4.23
N VAL A 156 8.99 -19.06 -3.89
CA VAL A 156 8.20 -20.26 -3.51
C VAL A 156 8.02 -21.21 -4.69
N GLU A 157 7.78 -20.71 -5.92
CA GLU A 157 7.65 -21.57 -7.09
C GLU A 157 8.95 -22.28 -7.44
N ILE A 158 10.11 -21.62 -7.33
CA ILE A 158 11.43 -22.25 -7.50
C ILE A 158 11.65 -23.32 -6.43
N TYR A 159 11.34 -23.00 -5.16
CA TYR A 159 11.45 -23.97 -4.08
C TYR A 159 10.56 -25.19 -4.32
N ARG A 160 9.28 -24.97 -4.72
CA ARG A 160 8.36 -26.04 -5.10
C ARG A 160 8.93 -26.91 -6.23
N PHE A 161 9.42 -26.27 -7.28
CA PHE A 161 10.03 -26.98 -8.42
C PHE A 161 11.23 -27.83 -7.99
N CYS A 162 12.11 -27.30 -7.14
CA CYS A 162 13.26 -28.04 -6.62
C CYS A 162 12.82 -29.27 -5.82
N LYS A 163 11.76 -29.14 -5.01
CA LYS A 163 11.19 -30.26 -4.24
C LYS A 163 10.56 -31.31 -5.16
N GLU A 164 9.74 -30.89 -6.12
CA GLU A 164 9.09 -31.81 -7.08
C GLU A 164 10.12 -32.57 -7.95
N LYS A 165 11.25 -31.94 -8.26
CA LYS A 165 12.34 -32.55 -9.04
C LYS A 165 13.36 -33.27 -8.18
N ASN A 166 13.17 -33.37 -6.85
CA ASN A 166 14.11 -33.97 -5.91
C ASN A 166 15.52 -33.37 -6.00
N LEU A 167 15.65 -32.08 -6.26
CA LEU A 167 16.93 -31.35 -6.26
C LEU A 167 17.38 -31.06 -4.81
N THR A 168 17.46 -32.10 -4.01
CA THR A 168 17.75 -32.04 -2.57
C THR A 168 18.75 -33.11 -2.20
N VAL A 169 19.59 -32.87 -1.17
CA VAL A 169 20.45 -33.89 -0.60
C VAL A 169 19.64 -34.71 0.39
N ARG A 170 19.60 -36.02 0.18
CA ARG A 170 19.03 -36.96 1.15
C ARG A 170 20.13 -37.55 2.01
N LEU A 171 20.00 -37.42 3.32
CA LEU A 171 20.89 -38.06 4.25
C LEU A 171 20.43 -39.50 4.54
N PRO A 172 21.36 -40.41 4.97
CA PRO A 172 21.04 -41.78 5.32
C PRO A 172 20.02 -41.89 6.46
N GLU A 173 19.34 -43.05 6.52
CA GLU A 173 18.45 -43.39 7.62
C GLU A 173 19.18 -43.36 8.96
N GLY A 174 18.56 -42.74 10.00
CA GLY A 174 19.15 -42.58 11.33
C GLY A 174 19.63 -41.18 11.67
N VAL A 175 19.68 -40.26 10.68
CA VAL A 175 19.94 -38.83 10.96
C VAL A 175 18.65 -38.14 11.44
N PRO A 176 18.69 -37.37 12.54
CA PRO A 176 17.51 -36.64 13.02
C PRO A 176 16.89 -35.75 11.92
N ASP A 177 15.56 -35.71 11.86
CA ASP A 177 14.80 -35.01 10.83
C ASP A 177 15.17 -33.51 10.66
N PHE A 178 15.48 -32.83 11.77
CA PHE A 178 15.85 -31.41 11.71
C PHE A 178 17.20 -31.19 11.03
N VAL A 179 18.14 -32.13 11.19
CA VAL A 179 19.46 -32.12 10.52
C VAL A 179 19.28 -32.43 9.04
N SER A 180 18.54 -33.49 8.71
CA SER A 180 18.24 -33.87 7.33
C SER A 180 17.62 -32.73 6.55
N LYS A 181 16.63 -32.03 7.13
CA LYS A 181 15.99 -30.85 6.53
C LYS A 181 16.99 -29.72 6.26
N SER A 182 17.91 -29.45 7.17
CA SER A 182 18.93 -28.42 6.99
C SER A 182 19.86 -28.70 5.81
N PHE A 183 20.32 -29.94 5.65
CA PHE A 183 21.15 -30.32 4.51
C PHE A 183 20.39 -30.36 3.18
N GLU A 184 19.10 -30.65 3.22
CA GLU A 184 18.20 -30.63 2.06
C GLU A 184 18.17 -29.25 1.39
N PHE A 185 18.36 -28.16 2.17
CA PHE A 185 18.35 -26.78 1.68
C PHE A 185 19.63 -26.35 0.95
N ILE A 186 20.76 -26.98 1.16
CA ILE A 186 22.05 -26.53 0.58
C ILE A 186 21.99 -26.39 -0.95
N PRO A 187 21.59 -27.43 -1.73
CA PRO A 187 21.51 -27.31 -3.19
C PRO A 187 20.48 -26.24 -3.62
N ILE A 188 19.35 -26.19 -2.90
CA ILE A 188 18.30 -25.23 -3.21
C ILE A 188 18.79 -23.80 -3.01
N THR A 189 19.51 -23.54 -1.90
CA THR A 189 20.08 -22.21 -1.63
C THR A 189 21.09 -21.79 -2.70
N LEU A 190 21.92 -22.74 -3.20
CA LEU A 190 22.84 -22.49 -4.32
C LEU A 190 22.09 -22.17 -5.61
N ILE A 191 20.98 -22.86 -5.90
CA ILE A 191 20.13 -22.55 -7.06
C ILE A 191 19.54 -21.14 -6.91
N PHE A 192 19.03 -20.78 -5.73
CA PHE A 192 18.53 -19.45 -5.45
C PHE A 192 19.60 -18.37 -5.63
N ALA A 193 20.79 -18.58 -5.07
CA ALA A 193 21.92 -17.67 -5.26
C ALA A 193 22.22 -17.49 -6.75
N GLY A 194 22.36 -18.59 -7.50
CA GLY A 194 22.64 -18.54 -8.93
C GLY A 194 21.57 -17.80 -9.73
N VAL A 195 20.29 -18.13 -9.53
CA VAL A 195 19.17 -17.49 -10.25
C VAL A 195 19.08 -16.00 -9.94
N PHE A 196 19.02 -15.62 -8.66
CA PHE A 196 18.80 -14.24 -8.27
C PHE A 196 20.02 -13.33 -8.45
N MET A 197 21.23 -13.88 -8.31
CA MET A 197 22.47 -13.19 -8.72
C MET A 197 22.51 -12.96 -10.23
N THR A 198 22.06 -13.93 -11.05
CA THR A 198 21.96 -13.75 -12.51
C THR A 198 20.95 -12.67 -12.84
N ILE A 199 19.78 -12.64 -12.21
CA ILE A 199 18.78 -11.57 -12.39
C ILE A 199 19.40 -10.20 -12.05
N ARG A 200 20.06 -10.09 -10.89
CA ARG A 200 20.74 -8.85 -10.49
C ARG A 200 21.85 -8.47 -11.47
N TYR A 201 22.72 -9.42 -11.82
CA TYR A 201 23.83 -9.18 -12.76
C TYR A 201 23.30 -8.70 -14.11
N THR A 202 22.30 -9.38 -14.66
CA THR A 202 21.68 -9.00 -15.94
C THR A 202 21.07 -7.60 -15.87
N SER A 203 20.39 -7.26 -14.76
CA SER A 203 19.83 -5.93 -14.56
C SER A 203 20.92 -4.85 -14.54
N VAL A 204 21.98 -5.07 -13.78
CA VAL A 204 23.09 -4.10 -13.67
C VAL A 204 23.89 -3.98 -14.98
N VAL A 205 24.23 -5.10 -15.61
CA VAL A 205 25.07 -5.09 -16.82
C VAL A 205 24.33 -4.58 -18.05
N MET A 206 23.05 -4.95 -18.22
CA MET A 206 22.27 -4.57 -19.40
C MET A 206 21.58 -3.22 -19.26
N PHE A 207 21.23 -2.81 -18.04
CA PHE A 207 20.40 -1.63 -17.80
C PHE A 207 21.03 -0.64 -16.82
N ASP A 208 22.26 -0.89 -16.34
CA ASP A 208 22.99 -0.07 -15.37
C ASP A 208 22.16 0.30 -14.12
N THR A 209 21.33 -0.65 -13.68
CA THR A 209 20.43 -0.39 -12.56
C THR A 209 20.03 -1.68 -11.81
N LEU A 210 19.66 -1.54 -10.54
CA LEU A 210 19.17 -2.66 -9.74
C LEU A 210 17.74 -3.07 -10.15
N PRO A 211 17.35 -4.35 -9.96
CA PRO A 211 16.01 -4.83 -10.32
C PRO A 211 14.85 -4.00 -9.76
N PRO A 212 14.84 -3.50 -8.50
CA PRO A 212 13.78 -2.60 -8.04
C PRO A 212 13.69 -1.30 -8.86
N MET A 213 14.84 -0.72 -9.19
CA MET A 213 14.90 0.52 -9.96
C MET A 213 14.57 0.27 -11.44
N LEU A 214 15.01 -0.86 -12.00
CA LEU A 214 14.66 -1.27 -13.38
C LEU A 214 13.15 -1.40 -13.54
N LEU A 215 12.48 -2.02 -12.58
CA LEU A 215 11.02 -2.11 -12.57
C LEU A 215 10.37 -0.72 -12.46
N SER A 216 10.97 0.18 -11.70
CA SER A 216 10.55 1.59 -11.66
C SER A 216 10.71 2.26 -13.02
N GLN A 217 11.85 2.09 -13.67
CA GLN A 217 12.17 2.71 -14.97
C GLN A 217 11.31 2.17 -16.11
N LEU A 218 10.99 0.87 -16.12
CA LEU A 218 10.10 0.27 -17.12
C LEU A 218 8.69 0.89 -17.10
N LEU A 219 8.27 1.42 -15.95
CA LEU A 219 6.99 2.09 -15.79
C LEU A 219 7.05 3.59 -16.11
N ALA A 220 8.24 4.09 -16.34
CA ALA A 220 8.55 5.51 -16.53
C ALA A 220 8.29 6.15 -17.91
N PRO A 221 8.22 5.46 -19.08
CA PRO A 221 8.05 6.10 -20.37
C PRO A 221 6.75 6.90 -20.55
N LEU A 222 5.86 6.84 -19.56
CA LEU A 222 4.57 7.50 -19.57
C LEU A 222 4.62 9.01 -19.23
N VAL A 223 5.80 9.53 -18.91
CA VAL A 223 5.98 10.84 -18.30
C VAL A 223 6.45 11.94 -19.29
N GLY A 224 6.34 11.70 -20.59
CA GLY A 224 7.01 12.53 -21.60
C GLY A 224 6.46 13.96 -21.86
N SER A 225 5.34 14.37 -21.29
CA SER A 225 4.89 15.77 -21.39
C SER A 225 4.07 16.18 -20.17
N MET A 226 4.77 16.67 -19.14
CA MET A 226 4.27 16.81 -17.79
C MET A 226 3.46 18.07 -17.51
N ASP A 227 3.51 19.09 -18.36
CA ASP A 227 2.78 20.35 -18.14
C ASP A 227 1.52 20.48 -19.02
N ASN A 228 0.86 19.35 -19.23
CA ASN A 228 -0.43 19.27 -19.91
C ASN A 228 -1.43 18.51 -19.04
N PRO A 229 -2.60 19.09 -18.68
CA PRO A 229 -3.59 18.48 -17.80
C PRO A 229 -4.05 17.09 -18.30
N TRP A 230 -4.15 16.89 -19.60
CA TRP A 230 -4.54 15.59 -20.19
C TRP A 230 -3.46 14.54 -20.02
N SER A 231 -2.19 14.92 -20.17
CA SER A 231 -1.05 14.03 -19.93
C SER A 231 -0.97 13.67 -18.45
N VAL A 232 -1.20 14.63 -17.55
CA VAL A 232 -1.28 14.39 -16.10
C VAL A 232 -2.46 13.50 -15.76
N LEU A 233 -3.62 13.71 -16.37
CA LEU A 233 -4.78 12.82 -16.20
C LEU A 233 -4.42 11.37 -16.59
N PHE A 234 -3.76 11.18 -17.74
CA PHE A 234 -3.31 9.86 -18.18
C PHE A 234 -2.26 9.25 -17.25
N LEU A 235 -1.30 10.04 -16.79
CA LEU A 235 -0.30 9.60 -15.83
C LEU A 235 -0.96 9.19 -14.51
N ASN A 236 -1.87 10.00 -13.97
CA ASN A 236 -2.61 9.70 -12.75
C ASN A 236 -3.47 8.44 -12.92
N PHE A 237 -4.05 8.22 -14.11
CA PHE A 237 -4.71 6.97 -14.45
C PHE A 237 -3.74 5.78 -14.36
N CYS A 238 -2.57 5.89 -14.98
CA CYS A 238 -1.55 4.84 -14.92
C CYS A 238 -1.08 4.59 -13.48
N ILE A 239 -0.85 5.65 -12.70
CA ILE A 239 -0.47 5.57 -11.28
C ILE A 239 -1.55 4.83 -10.48
N CYS A 240 -2.82 5.22 -10.62
CA CYS A 240 -3.92 4.59 -9.90
C CYS A 240 -4.11 3.11 -10.30
N VAL A 241 -4.01 2.79 -11.59
CA VAL A 241 -4.07 1.41 -12.07
C VAL A 241 -2.92 0.59 -11.49
N VAL A 242 -1.69 1.06 -11.62
CA VAL A 242 -0.50 0.36 -11.12
C VAL A 242 -0.57 0.20 -9.60
N PHE A 243 -1.02 1.23 -8.89
CA PHE A 243 -1.18 1.18 -7.44
C PHE A 243 -2.30 0.20 -7.02
N PHE A 244 -3.38 0.13 -7.77
CA PHE A 244 -4.44 -0.86 -7.55
C PHE A 244 -3.91 -2.30 -7.64
N PHE A 245 -2.90 -2.56 -8.47
CA PHE A 245 -2.22 -3.85 -8.54
C PHE A 245 -1.13 -4.04 -7.48
N GLY A 246 -1.04 -3.15 -6.49
CA GLY A 246 -0.11 -3.24 -5.37
C GLY A 246 1.28 -2.65 -5.63
N ILE A 247 1.48 -1.97 -6.78
CA ILE A 247 2.72 -1.27 -7.09
C ILE A 247 2.59 0.15 -6.57
N HIS A 248 3.36 0.48 -5.53
CA HIS A 248 3.30 1.80 -4.91
C HIS A 248 3.60 2.92 -5.93
N SER A 249 2.85 4.03 -5.86
CA SER A 249 2.97 5.20 -6.75
C SER A 249 4.39 5.79 -6.82
N GLY A 250 5.18 5.61 -5.76
CA GLY A 250 6.59 6.00 -5.69
C GLY A 250 7.50 5.39 -6.77
N VAL A 251 7.05 4.35 -7.50
CA VAL A 251 7.77 3.78 -8.66
C VAL A 251 8.01 4.84 -9.75
N PHE A 252 7.11 5.81 -9.86
CA PHE A 252 7.22 6.89 -10.84
C PHE A 252 8.15 8.03 -10.38
N SER A 253 8.46 8.10 -9.07
CA SER A 253 9.21 9.21 -8.46
C SER A 253 10.57 9.49 -9.08
N PRO A 254 11.41 8.50 -9.47
CA PRO A 254 12.73 8.79 -10.04
C PRO A 254 12.69 9.64 -11.29
N ILE A 255 11.58 9.60 -12.03
CA ILE A 255 11.38 10.36 -13.27
C ILE A 255 10.55 11.60 -13.03
N THR A 256 9.49 11.49 -12.24
CA THR A 256 8.61 12.62 -12.01
C THR A 256 9.27 13.71 -11.14
N ARG A 257 10.06 13.32 -10.13
CA ARG A 257 10.69 14.27 -9.19
C ARG A 257 11.56 15.34 -9.86
N PRO A 258 12.54 15.00 -10.73
CA PRO A 258 13.36 16.01 -11.38
C PRO A 258 12.52 17.03 -12.15
N ILE A 259 11.47 16.58 -12.86
CA ILE A 259 10.63 17.40 -13.70
C ILE A 259 9.82 18.41 -12.85
N TYR A 260 9.08 17.94 -11.86
CA TYR A 260 8.28 18.87 -11.05
C TYR A 260 9.13 19.75 -10.14
N THR A 261 10.37 19.35 -9.83
CA THR A 261 11.34 20.22 -9.12
C THR A 261 11.78 21.39 -9.99
N ILE A 262 11.95 21.18 -11.30
CA ILE A 262 12.23 22.26 -12.25
C ILE A 262 11.02 23.19 -12.32
N PHE A 263 9.83 22.66 -12.50
CA PHE A 263 8.60 23.43 -12.61
C PHE A 263 8.33 24.33 -11.40
N ILE A 264 8.52 23.81 -10.18
CA ILE A 264 8.37 24.67 -9.00
C ILE A 264 9.44 25.74 -8.92
N ALA A 265 10.68 25.46 -9.30
CA ALA A 265 11.73 26.47 -9.33
C ALA A 265 11.42 27.59 -10.33
N GLU A 266 10.90 27.26 -11.51
CA GLU A 266 10.45 28.22 -12.50
C GLU A 266 9.26 29.05 -12.03
N ASN A 267 8.27 28.43 -11.35
CA ASN A 267 7.16 29.15 -10.73
C ASN A 267 7.62 30.14 -9.66
N ILE A 268 8.55 29.73 -8.79
CA ILE A 268 9.10 30.61 -7.74
C ILE A 268 9.85 31.77 -8.38
N ALA A 269 10.67 31.52 -9.41
CA ALA A 269 11.41 32.56 -10.13
C ALA A 269 10.46 33.54 -10.84
N ALA A 270 9.42 33.05 -11.50
CA ALA A 270 8.39 33.87 -12.14
C ALA A 270 7.68 34.77 -11.11
N HIS A 271 7.25 34.18 -9.99
CA HIS A 271 6.60 34.94 -8.92
C HIS A 271 7.53 36.02 -8.33
N ALA A 272 8.78 35.70 -8.07
CA ALA A 272 9.78 36.67 -7.58
C ALA A 272 10.02 37.82 -8.58
N ALA A 273 9.91 37.55 -9.87
CA ALA A 273 9.99 38.55 -10.94
C ALA A 273 8.68 39.33 -11.17
N GLY A 274 7.62 39.10 -10.38
CA GLY A 274 6.29 39.71 -10.57
C GLY A 274 5.52 39.16 -11.79
N LEU A 275 5.96 38.02 -12.34
CA LEU A 275 5.30 37.32 -13.45
C LEU A 275 4.34 36.28 -12.92
N THR A 276 3.33 35.92 -13.71
CA THR A 276 2.41 34.84 -13.35
C THR A 276 3.07 33.50 -13.53
N PRO A 277 3.14 32.63 -12.48
CA PRO A 277 3.57 31.24 -12.61
C PRO A 277 2.68 30.48 -13.58
N THR A 278 3.24 29.55 -14.35
CA THR A 278 2.53 28.84 -15.42
C THR A 278 2.43 27.35 -15.21
N HIS A 279 3.35 26.78 -14.44
CA HIS A 279 3.41 25.33 -14.25
C HIS A 279 2.44 24.88 -13.15
N PHE A 280 1.65 23.85 -13.45
CA PHE A 280 0.69 23.28 -12.50
C PHE A 280 1.08 21.87 -12.00
N TYR A 281 1.98 21.17 -12.72
CA TYR A 281 2.49 19.87 -12.31
C TYR A 281 3.69 20.03 -11.37
N THR A 282 3.43 20.38 -10.13
CA THR A 282 4.40 20.76 -9.11
C THR A 282 4.26 19.89 -7.85
N PRO A 283 5.29 19.78 -6.98
CA PRO A 283 5.28 18.84 -5.86
C PRO A 283 4.11 19.07 -4.90
N GLY A 284 3.86 20.32 -4.50
CA GLY A 284 2.78 20.66 -3.56
C GLY A 284 1.40 20.53 -4.18
N ALA A 285 1.22 20.91 -5.46
CA ALA A 285 -0.05 20.72 -6.15
C ALA A 285 -0.40 19.22 -6.29
N LEU A 286 0.60 18.38 -6.58
CA LEU A 286 0.39 16.93 -6.62
C LEU A 286 0.06 16.35 -5.25
N SER A 287 0.77 16.79 -4.21
CA SER A 287 0.52 16.33 -2.84
C SER A 287 -0.86 16.77 -2.36
N ALA A 288 -1.19 18.05 -2.52
CA ALA A 288 -2.43 18.65 -2.03
C ALA A 288 -3.69 18.16 -2.76
N PHE A 289 -3.59 17.79 -4.04
CA PHE A 289 -4.76 17.48 -4.87
C PHE A 289 -4.82 16.02 -5.33
N PHE A 290 -3.82 15.53 -6.03
CA PHE A 290 -3.80 14.12 -6.43
C PHE A 290 -3.53 13.21 -5.24
N GLY A 291 -2.62 13.62 -4.34
CA GLY A 291 -2.33 12.95 -3.08
C GLY A 291 -3.36 13.20 -1.97
N PHE A 292 -4.41 14.01 -2.22
CA PHE A 292 -5.45 14.33 -1.25
C PHE A 292 -6.02 13.07 -0.61
N THR A 293 -5.74 12.89 0.67
CA THR A 293 -6.06 11.66 1.43
C THR A 293 -5.45 10.35 0.88
N GLY A 294 -4.35 10.46 0.12
CA GLY A 294 -3.64 9.35 -0.49
C GLY A 294 -4.12 8.98 -1.89
N CYS A 295 -3.36 8.17 -2.60
CA CYS A 295 -3.68 7.73 -3.96
C CYS A 295 -5.08 7.08 -4.01
N GLY A 296 -5.88 7.48 -5.00
CA GLY A 296 -7.27 7.03 -5.14
C GLY A 296 -8.28 7.85 -4.33
N ILE A 297 -7.83 8.88 -3.58
CA ILE A 297 -8.68 9.74 -2.71
C ILE A 297 -9.63 8.89 -1.84
N THR A 298 -9.02 7.99 -1.08
CA THR A 298 -9.71 6.91 -0.38
C THR A 298 -10.55 7.37 0.82
N ILE A 299 -10.52 8.66 1.18
CA ILE A 299 -11.38 9.23 2.23
C ILE A 299 -12.86 8.94 1.97
N GLY A 300 -13.28 8.85 0.69
CA GLY A 300 -14.64 8.45 0.34
C GLY A 300 -15.00 7.07 0.85
N CYS A 301 -14.07 6.12 0.78
CA CYS A 301 -14.21 4.78 1.34
C CYS A 301 -14.15 4.80 2.88
N VAL A 302 -13.25 5.61 3.47
CA VAL A 302 -13.17 5.79 4.94
C VAL A 302 -14.50 6.26 5.50
N VAL A 303 -15.09 7.31 4.90
CA VAL A 303 -16.41 7.84 5.30
C VAL A 303 -17.48 6.75 5.17
N ALA A 304 -17.50 6.01 4.06
CA ALA A 304 -18.45 4.91 3.89
C ALA A 304 -18.26 3.80 4.95
N CYS A 305 -17.03 3.48 5.32
CA CYS A 305 -16.72 2.55 6.41
C CYS A 305 -17.25 3.01 7.77
N LEU A 306 -17.14 4.31 8.10
CA LEU A 306 -17.65 4.86 9.36
C LEU A 306 -19.15 4.64 9.53
N PHE A 307 -19.91 4.70 8.45
CA PHE A 307 -21.36 4.46 8.41
C PHE A 307 -21.74 3.02 8.04
N SER A 308 -20.80 2.10 8.12
CA SER A 308 -21.04 0.68 7.84
C SER A 308 -21.88 -0.01 8.92
N LYS A 309 -22.67 -1.00 8.48
CA LYS A 309 -23.35 -1.95 9.38
C LYS A 309 -22.40 -3.03 9.88
N SER A 310 -21.35 -3.40 9.12
CA SER A 310 -20.32 -4.33 9.58
C SER A 310 -19.44 -3.66 10.64
N GLU A 311 -19.30 -4.33 11.79
CA GLU A 311 -18.45 -3.85 12.88
C GLU A 311 -16.98 -3.78 12.47
N ARG A 312 -16.54 -4.73 11.66
CA ARG A 312 -15.19 -4.77 11.07
C ARG A 312 -14.90 -3.49 10.27
N TYR A 313 -15.75 -3.17 9.29
CA TYR A 313 -15.53 -1.97 8.47
C TYR A 313 -15.63 -0.69 9.28
N ARG A 314 -16.52 -0.63 10.27
CA ARG A 314 -16.62 0.54 11.15
C ARG A 314 -15.35 0.76 11.98
N LYS A 315 -14.74 -0.31 12.50
CA LYS A 315 -13.44 -0.24 13.19
C LYS A 315 -12.33 0.22 12.25
N ILE A 316 -12.27 -0.33 11.03
CA ILE A 316 -11.32 0.08 9.99
C ILE A 316 -11.48 1.56 9.65
N GLY A 317 -12.70 2.04 9.44
CA GLY A 317 -13.00 3.44 9.17
C GLY A 317 -12.48 4.37 10.27
N LYS A 318 -12.71 4.02 11.56
CA LYS A 318 -12.22 4.81 12.70
C LYS A 318 -10.69 4.88 12.77
N ILE A 319 -10.01 3.75 12.53
CA ILE A 319 -8.54 3.68 12.56
C ILE A 319 -7.95 4.45 11.36
N SER A 320 -8.61 4.39 10.20
CA SER A 320 -8.13 5.01 8.97
C SER A 320 -8.41 6.51 8.87
N LEU A 321 -9.37 7.04 9.64
CA LEU A 321 -9.81 8.43 9.51
C LEU A 321 -8.66 9.40 9.76
N PHE A 322 -8.00 9.30 10.90
CA PHE A 322 -6.93 10.24 11.27
C PHE A 322 -5.73 10.16 10.31
N PRO A 323 -5.17 8.98 9.99
CA PRO A 323 -4.12 8.89 8.98
C PRO A 323 -4.52 9.45 7.61
N SER A 324 -5.76 9.20 7.17
CA SER A 324 -6.24 9.71 5.87
C SER A 324 -6.25 11.24 5.79
N LEU A 325 -6.48 11.94 6.90
CA LEU A 325 -6.39 13.41 6.94
C LEU A 325 -4.94 13.92 6.71
N PHE A 326 -3.95 13.05 6.79
CA PHE A 326 -2.54 13.33 6.51
C PHE A 326 -2.05 12.61 5.24
N GLY A 327 -2.95 12.24 4.33
CA GLY A 327 -2.60 11.62 3.05
C GLY A 327 -2.14 10.16 3.15
N ILE A 328 -2.26 9.55 4.33
CA ILE A 328 -1.83 8.18 4.61
C ILE A 328 -3.04 7.27 4.51
N ASN A 329 -3.10 6.48 3.45
CA ASN A 329 -4.27 5.64 3.16
C ASN A 329 -3.99 4.13 3.24
N GLU A 330 -2.81 3.72 3.62
CA GLU A 330 -2.45 2.32 3.80
C GLU A 330 -3.42 1.57 4.74
N PRO A 331 -3.87 2.13 5.87
CA PRO A 331 -4.80 1.45 6.75
C PRO A 331 -6.13 1.11 6.08
N ILE A 332 -6.68 1.99 5.26
CA ILE A 332 -7.92 1.71 4.53
C ILE A 332 -7.69 0.79 3.33
N LEU A 333 -6.58 0.96 2.61
CA LEU A 333 -6.24 0.15 1.44
C LEU A 333 -6.14 -1.34 1.77
N PHE A 334 -5.51 -1.65 2.90
CA PHE A 334 -5.29 -3.03 3.32
C PHE A 334 -6.38 -3.52 4.27
N GLY A 335 -6.91 -2.65 5.12
CA GLY A 335 -7.98 -3.00 6.06
C GLY A 335 -9.32 -3.30 5.36
N ALA A 336 -9.75 -2.47 4.44
CA ALA A 336 -10.98 -2.64 3.65
C ALA A 336 -10.74 -3.30 2.29
N PRO A 337 -9.83 -4.23 2.15
CA PRO A 337 -9.12 -4.74 0.98
C PRO A 337 -9.54 -4.05 -0.34
N ILE A 338 -9.02 -2.83 -0.56
CA ILE A 338 -9.26 -2.07 -1.80
C ILE A 338 -8.36 -2.60 -2.91
N ILE A 339 -7.08 -2.85 -2.59
CA ILE A 339 -6.08 -3.36 -3.52
C ILE A 339 -6.49 -4.74 -4.06
N LEU A 340 -6.40 -4.92 -5.37
CA LEU A 340 -6.79 -6.13 -6.11
C LEU A 340 -8.27 -6.54 -5.94
N ASN A 341 -9.12 -5.67 -5.43
CA ASN A 341 -10.56 -5.94 -5.32
C ASN A 341 -11.29 -5.39 -6.54
N PRO A 342 -11.80 -6.23 -7.45
CA PRO A 342 -12.45 -5.77 -8.68
C PRO A 342 -13.62 -4.81 -8.46
N ILE A 343 -14.34 -4.91 -7.33
CA ILE A 343 -15.44 -4.00 -7.00
C ILE A 343 -14.91 -2.59 -6.78
N MET A 344 -13.73 -2.48 -6.15
CA MET A 344 -13.10 -1.20 -5.84
C MET A 344 -12.23 -0.65 -6.97
N PHE A 345 -12.00 -1.41 -8.03
CA PHE A 345 -11.21 -0.95 -9.18
C PHE A 345 -11.79 0.35 -9.78
N ILE A 346 -13.09 0.33 -10.06
CA ILE A 346 -13.76 1.49 -10.69
C ILE A 346 -13.69 2.73 -9.80
N PRO A 347 -14.17 2.72 -8.53
CA PRO A 347 -14.11 3.93 -7.72
C PRO A 347 -12.67 4.36 -7.43
N PHE A 348 -11.75 3.44 -7.14
CA PHE A 348 -10.37 3.77 -6.83
C PHE A 348 -9.66 4.44 -8.01
N VAL A 349 -9.74 3.85 -9.20
CA VAL A 349 -9.08 4.39 -10.38
C VAL A 349 -9.78 5.66 -10.86
N PHE A 350 -11.12 5.67 -10.93
CA PHE A 350 -11.86 6.82 -11.42
C PHE A 350 -11.72 8.04 -10.49
N VAL A 351 -11.88 7.86 -9.18
CA VAL A 351 -11.77 8.96 -8.23
C VAL A 351 -10.34 9.48 -8.18
N GLY A 352 -9.35 8.59 -8.04
CA GLY A 352 -7.94 8.99 -8.05
C GLY A 352 -7.54 9.71 -9.35
N THR A 353 -8.04 9.26 -10.49
CA THR A 353 -7.72 9.86 -11.78
C THR A 353 -8.50 11.15 -12.01
N VAL A 354 -9.82 11.08 -12.09
CA VAL A 354 -10.65 12.21 -12.55
C VAL A 354 -10.81 13.24 -11.45
N VAL A 355 -11.20 12.80 -10.25
CA VAL A 355 -11.41 13.72 -9.13
C VAL A 355 -10.05 14.23 -8.61
N GLY A 356 -9.00 13.39 -8.60
CA GLY A 356 -7.64 13.78 -8.20
C GLY A 356 -7.00 14.80 -9.15
N THR A 357 -7.31 14.72 -10.45
CA THR A 357 -6.75 15.66 -11.44
C THR A 357 -7.61 16.93 -11.60
N LEU A 358 -8.84 16.93 -11.14
CA LEU A 358 -9.77 18.06 -11.30
C LEU A 358 -9.17 19.40 -10.82
N PRO A 359 -8.54 19.52 -9.63
CA PRO A 359 -7.95 20.80 -9.22
C PRO A 359 -6.77 21.23 -10.10
N LEU A 360 -6.03 20.32 -10.71
CA LEU A 360 -4.97 20.67 -11.65
C LEU A 360 -5.54 21.27 -12.94
N PHE A 361 -6.71 20.82 -13.40
CA PHE A 361 -7.46 21.51 -14.46
C PHE A 361 -7.93 22.89 -14.00
N MET A 362 -8.38 23.03 -12.73
CA MET A 362 -8.77 24.34 -12.17
C MET A 362 -7.58 25.31 -12.14
N ILE A 363 -6.37 24.85 -11.81
CA ILE A 363 -5.13 25.65 -11.91
C ILE A 363 -4.88 26.03 -13.37
N HIS A 364 -4.94 25.08 -14.29
CA HIS A 364 -4.75 25.34 -15.73
C HIS A 364 -5.74 26.36 -16.30
N TRP A 365 -6.97 26.36 -15.83
CA TRP A 365 -8.00 27.36 -16.23
C TRP A 365 -7.90 28.69 -15.46
N GLY A 366 -6.95 28.82 -14.53
CA GLY A 366 -6.76 30.03 -13.75
C GLY A 366 -7.78 30.24 -12.63
N TRP A 367 -8.51 29.19 -12.22
CA TRP A 367 -9.45 29.24 -11.09
C TRP A 367 -8.76 29.11 -9.74
N ILE A 368 -7.60 28.47 -9.73
CA ILE A 368 -6.71 28.32 -8.59
C ILE A 368 -5.34 28.83 -9.01
N ALA A 369 -4.67 29.56 -8.14
CA ALA A 369 -3.31 30.02 -8.39
C ALA A 369 -2.31 28.83 -8.45
N PRO A 370 -1.33 28.85 -9.36
CA PRO A 370 -0.26 27.84 -9.35
C PRO A 370 0.57 27.88 -8.07
N GLU A 371 1.23 26.77 -7.78
CA GLU A 371 2.13 26.66 -6.63
C GLU A 371 3.32 27.63 -6.75
N ILE A 372 3.60 28.35 -5.65
CA ILE A 372 4.75 29.23 -5.47
C ILE A 372 5.59 28.87 -4.25
N PHE A 373 5.13 27.92 -3.44
CA PHE A 373 5.80 27.43 -2.25
C PHE A 373 5.42 25.97 -2.00
N THR A 374 6.42 25.12 -1.76
CA THR A 374 6.18 23.73 -1.37
C THR A 374 6.16 23.64 0.15
N PRO A 375 4.98 23.56 0.80
CA PRO A 375 4.89 23.43 2.24
C PRO A 375 5.38 22.06 2.71
N PRO A 376 5.79 21.92 3.97
CA PRO A 376 5.85 20.61 4.59
C PRO A 376 4.42 20.03 4.62
N TYR A 377 4.30 18.70 4.61
CA TYR A 377 2.99 18.07 4.65
C TYR A 377 2.26 18.40 5.97
N VAL A 378 1.14 19.11 5.86
CA VAL A 378 0.38 19.63 7.01
C VAL A 378 -1.05 19.09 7.09
N GLY A 379 -1.40 18.17 6.20
CA GLY A 379 -2.70 17.55 6.14
C GLY A 379 -3.67 18.22 5.16
N VAL A 380 -4.79 17.54 4.95
CA VAL A 380 -5.83 17.92 3.98
C VAL A 380 -6.37 19.33 4.22
N PHE A 381 -6.82 19.98 3.17
CA PHE A 381 -7.32 21.35 3.09
C PHE A 381 -6.26 22.45 3.30
N LEU A 382 -5.37 22.32 4.28
CA LEU A 382 -4.36 23.35 4.57
C LEU A 382 -3.21 23.30 3.59
N GLU A 383 -2.79 22.12 3.16
CA GLU A 383 -1.65 21.96 2.25
C GLU A 383 -1.89 22.71 0.93
N GLY A 384 -3.07 22.50 0.30
CA GLY A 384 -3.42 23.19 -0.92
C GLY A 384 -3.43 24.73 -0.78
N PHE A 385 -3.95 25.26 0.33
CA PHE A 385 -3.91 26.69 0.61
C PHE A 385 -2.48 27.20 0.80
N LEU A 386 -1.64 26.46 1.49
CA LEU A 386 -0.26 26.87 1.76
C LEU A 386 0.64 26.87 0.52
N THR A 387 0.32 26.06 -0.51
CA THR A 387 1.14 26.04 -1.75
C THR A 387 1.08 27.36 -2.52
N ASN A 388 -0.03 28.08 -2.45
CA ASN A 388 -0.29 29.25 -3.31
C ASN A 388 -0.99 30.42 -2.62
N GLY A 389 -1.40 30.28 -1.37
CA GLY A 389 -2.17 31.28 -0.63
C GLY A 389 -3.62 31.44 -1.09
N ASP A 390 -4.13 30.58 -1.96
CA ASP A 390 -5.44 30.70 -2.57
C ASP A 390 -6.48 29.80 -1.85
N TYR A 391 -7.53 30.44 -1.28
CA TYR A 391 -8.61 29.70 -0.60
C TYR A 391 -9.42 28.80 -1.54
N MET A 392 -9.37 29.02 -2.86
CA MET A 392 -9.99 28.14 -3.84
C MET A 392 -9.41 26.74 -3.82
N SER A 393 -8.18 26.57 -3.34
CA SER A 393 -7.58 25.25 -3.08
C SER A 393 -8.37 24.47 -2.03
N ILE A 394 -8.86 25.15 -0.97
CA ILE A 394 -9.71 24.51 0.05
C ILE A 394 -11.06 24.10 -0.55
N VAL A 395 -11.65 24.99 -1.38
CA VAL A 395 -12.91 24.69 -2.07
C VAL A 395 -12.75 23.48 -3.00
N ALA A 396 -11.65 23.39 -3.71
CA ALA A 396 -11.34 22.25 -4.57
C ALA A 396 -11.23 20.94 -3.77
N ASN A 397 -10.55 20.95 -2.63
CA ASN A 397 -10.48 19.79 -1.76
C ASN A 397 -11.85 19.39 -1.18
N LEU A 398 -12.72 20.34 -0.85
CA LEU A 398 -14.10 20.05 -0.43
C LEU A 398 -14.90 19.40 -1.56
N ILE A 399 -14.75 19.88 -2.78
CA ILE A 399 -15.37 19.26 -3.97
C ILE A 399 -14.84 17.81 -4.14
N GLN A 400 -13.53 17.60 -4.02
CA GLN A 400 -12.93 16.29 -4.10
C GLN A 400 -13.49 15.34 -3.03
N LEU A 401 -13.61 15.80 -1.79
CA LEU A 401 -14.18 15.03 -0.68
C LEU A 401 -15.60 14.58 -0.99
N VAL A 402 -16.47 15.52 -1.40
CA VAL A 402 -17.88 15.23 -1.71
C VAL A 402 -17.99 14.23 -2.85
N LEU A 403 -17.26 14.47 -3.94
CA LEU A 403 -17.26 13.58 -5.10
C LEU A 403 -16.73 12.19 -4.75
N ALA A 404 -15.65 12.11 -3.97
CA ALA A 404 -15.10 10.84 -3.53
C ALA A 404 -16.12 10.04 -2.70
N VAL A 405 -16.80 10.67 -1.73
CA VAL A 405 -17.84 10.00 -0.93
C VAL A 405 -18.98 9.51 -1.82
N LEU A 406 -19.49 10.34 -2.71
CA LEU A 406 -20.60 9.99 -3.59
C LEU A 406 -20.27 8.80 -4.52
N ILE A 407 -19.04 8.78 -5.04
CA ILE A 407 -18.61 7.74 -5.99
C ILE A 407 -18.27 6.44 -5.26
N TYR A 408 -17.55 6.50 -4.12
CA TYR A 408 -17.20 5.28 -3.37
C TYR A 408 -18.41 4.61 -2.73
N TRP A 409 -19.41 5.37 -2.32
CA TRP A 409 -20.56 4.87 -1.55
C TRP A 409 -21.28 3.66 -2.16
N PRO A 410 -21.74 3.69 -3.44
CA PRO A 410 -22.44 2.55 -4.02
C PRO A 410 -21.60 1.27 -4.11
N PHE A 411 -20.31 1.40 -4.40
CA PHE A 411 -19.39 0.26 -4.49
C PHE A 411 -19.09 -0.33 -3.11
N PHE A 412 -18.88 0.55 -2.13
CA PHE A 412 -18.71 0.12 -0.75
C PHE A 412 -19.94 -0.64 -0.24
N LYS A 413 -21.16 -0.22 -0.58
CA LYS A 413 -22.37 -0.93 -0.19
C LYS A 413 -22.46 -2.34 -0.78
N ILE A 414 -21.84 -2.60 -1.92
CA ILE A 414 -21.74 -3.97 -2.46
C ILE A 414 -20.79 -4.80 -1.59
N MET A 415 -19.63 -4.27 -1.26
CA MET A 415 -18.66 -4.93 -0.36
C MET A 415 -19.24 -5.20 1.03
N GLU A 416 -19.92 -4.20 1.61
CA GLU A 416 -20.57 -4.33 2.91
C GLU A 416 -21.57 -5.49 2.93
N ARG A 417 -22.40 -5.62 1.89
CA ARG A 417 -23.35 -6.74 1.77
C ARG A 417 -22.67 -8.10 1.69
N GLN A 418 -21.53 -8.18 1.01
CA GLN A 418 -20.76 -9.42 0.95
C GLN A 418 -20.21 -9.79 2.33
N GLU A 419 -19.56 -8.83 3.01
CA GLU A 419 -19.02 -9.04 4.35
C GLU A 419 -20.11 -9.49 5.34
N LEU A 420 -21.27 -8.83 5.35
CA LEU A 420 -22.38 -9.19 6.22
C LEU A 420 -22.93 -10.61 5.94
N ARG A 421 -22.92 -11.05 4.69
CA ARG A 421 -23.28 -12.44 4.35
C ARG A 421 -22.25 -13.44 4.86
N GLU A 422 -20.97 -13.12 4.67
CA GLU A 422 -19.87 -13.96 5.16
C GLU A 422 -19.84 -14.02 6.70
N GLU A 423 -20.09 -12.88 7.38
CA GLU A 423 -20.22 -12.83 8.85
C GLU A 423 -21.38 -13.73 9.33
N ALA A 424 -22.54 -13.65 8.66
CA ALA A 424 -23.70 -14.48 9.00
C ALA A 424 -23.42 -15.99 8.78
N GLU A 425 -22.73 -16.35 7.70
CA GLU A 425 -22.35 -17.74 7.43
C GLU A 425 -21.31 -18.26 8.44
N ARG A 426 -20.34 -17.43 8.83
CA ARG A 426 -19.36 -17.79 9.88
C ARG A 426 -20.01 -18.00 11.22
N THR A 427 -20.94 -17.12 11.60
CA THR A 427 -21.70 -17.25 12.87
C THR A 427 -22.51 -18.54 12.86
N LYS A 428 -23.23 -18.82 11.77
CA LYS A 428 -24.03 -20.05 11.64
C LYS A 428 -23.16 -21.31 11.74
N LYS A 429 -22.01 -21.35 11.06
CA LYS A 429 -21.07 -22.47 11.15
C LYS A 429 -20.45 -22.61 12.54
N ALA A 430 -20.20 -21.50 13.24
CA ALA A 430 -19.70 -21.54 14.61
C ALA A 430 -20.75 -22.04 15.60
N GLU A 431 -22.03 -21.71 15.38
CA GLU A 431 -23.16 -22.24 16.17
C GLU A 431 -23.39 -23.74 15.89
N GLU A 432 -23.35 -24.16 14.62
CA GLU A 432 -23.44 -25.57 14.23
C GLU A 432 -22.29 -26.39 14.86
N ALA A 433 -21.05 -25.87 14.82
CA ALA A 433 -19.91 -26.53 15.44
C ALA A 433 -20.05 -26.63 16.97
N LYS A 434 -20.55 -25.58 17.63
CA LYS A 434 -20.81 -25.62 19.09
C LYS A 434 -21.88 -26.66 19.45
N ASN A 435 -22.93 -26.76 18.63
CA ASN A 435 -23.99 -27.75 18.89
C ASN A 435 -23.49 -29.19 18.72
N ILE A 436 -22.63 -29.46 17.71
CA ILE A 436 -21.99 -30.78 17.53
C ILE A 436 -21.10 -31.12 18.74
N PHE A 437 -20.30 -30.17 19.22
CA PHE A 437 -19.45 -30.41 20.41
C PHE A 437 -20.28 -30.63 21.68
N SER A 438 -21.42 -29.92 21.84
CA SER A 438 -22.29 -30.12 23.00
C SER A 438 -23.05 -31.46 22.94
N GLU A 439 -23.44 -31.92 21.75
CA GLU A 439 -24.06 -33.24 21.53
C GLU A 439 -23.04 -34.40 21.80
N ASP A 440 -21.78 -34.21 21.38
CA ASP A 440 -20.70 -35.18 21.66
C ASP A 440 -20.35 -35.23 23.17
N GLU A 441 -20.34 -34.09 23.87
CA GLU A 441 -20.15 -34.03 25.32
C GLU A 441 -21.34 -34.65 26.09
N GLU A 442 -22.58 -34.40 25.68
CA GLU A 442 -23.77 -35.06 26.27
C GLU A 442 -23.80 -36.57 26.00
N ALA A 443 -23.37 -37.01 24.77
CA ALA A 443 -23.25 -38.42 24.46
C ALA A 443 -22.17 -39.11 25.29
N LEU A 444 -21.02 -38.46 25.51
CA LEU A 444 -19.93 -38.93 26.39
C LEU A 444 -20.36 -38.98 27.87
N LEU A 445 -21.13 -38.02 28.34
CA LEU A 445 -21.65 -38.01 29.71
C LEU A 445 -22.72 -39.08 29.94
N ASN A 446 -23.58 -39.36 28.94
CA ASN A 446 -24.55 -40.44 28.98
C ASN A 446 -23.90 -41.83 28.93
N ASP A 447 -22.74 -41.97 28.23
CA ASP A 447 -21.95 -43.22 28.26
C ASP A 447 -21.21 -43.45 29.57
N LEU A 448 -20.97 -42.36 30.34
CA LEU A 448 -20.31 -42.41 31.66
C LEU A 448 -21.31 -42.66 32.82
N ASP A 449 -22.61 -42.51 32.56
CA ASP A 449 -23.67 -42.75 33.55
C ASP A 449 -24.19 -44.21 33.57
N LEU A 450 -23.42 -45.15 33.07
CA LEU A 450 -23.68 -46.57 33.20
C LEU A 450 -22.99 -47.11 34.46
N ASP A 451 -23.85 -47.50 35.44
CA ASP A 451 -23.61 -48.37 36.58
C ASP A 451 -22.96 -47.77 37.83
N PHE A 452 -23.90 -47.24 38.66
CA PHE A 452 -23.82 -47.47 40.12
C PHE A 452 -25.19 -47.91 40.64
#